data_ca34bde9fd9dab83da5869f1de745ea0
#
_entry.id   ca34bde9fd9dab83da5869f1de745ea0
#
_cell.length_a   1.000
_cell.length_b   1.000
_cell.length_c   1.000
_cell.angle_alpha   90.00
_cell.angle_beta   90.00
_cell.angle_gamma   90.00
#
_symmetry.space_group_name_H-M   'P 1'
#
loop_
_entity.id
_entity.type
_entity.pdbx_description
1 polymer ?
#
loop_
_entity_poly.entity_id
_entity_poly.type
_entity_poly.pdbx_seq_one_letter_code
_entity_poly.pdbx_strand_id
1 'polypeptide(L)'
;MDNLYIEAYKFYKNDYAHGLVLFHIQSHFEAYEDDAIQLGAALNLPVHLQEGVKFCSFPDYELENTLLFLVQIGISVKTIEYRDENGVFAIPKVKQLSLI
;
A
#
# COMPACT_ATOMS: atom_id res chain seq x y z
N MET A 1 -15.65 11.22 -7.18
CA MET A 1 -14.23 11.41 -6.96
C MET A 1 -13.43 10.22 -7.45
N ASP A 2 -12.36 10.51 -8.14
CA ASP A 2 -11.51 9.45 -8.63
C ASP A 2 -10.83 8.73 -7.50
N ASN A 3 -10.81 7.42 -7.60
CA ASN A 3 -10.17 6.63 -6.58
C ASN A 3 -8.91 6.01 -7.13
N LEU A 4 -7.98 6.89 -7.48
CA LEU A 4 -6.74 6.47 -8.12
C LEU A 4 -5.90 5.58 -7.22
N TYR A 5 -5.96 5.81 -5.90
CA TYR A 5 -5.21 4.98 -4.97
C TYR A 5 -5.77 3.55 -4.93
N ILE A 6 -7.08 3.41 -5.03
CA ILE A 6 -7.68 2.08 -5.05
C ILE A 6 -7.36 1.35 -6.34
N GLU A 7 -7.33 2.06 -7.46
CA GLU A 7 -6.93 1.43 -8.71
C GLU A 7 -5.48 0.95 -8.65
N ALA A 8 -4.61 1.79 -8.10
CA ALA A 8 -3.22 1.40 -7.92
C ALA A 8 -3.11 0.21 -6.97
N TYR A 9 -3.87 0.23 -5.88
CA TYR A 9 -3.88 -0.87 -4.94
C TYR A 9 -4.27 -2.19 -5.62
N LYS A 10 -5.34 -2.18 -6.40
CA LYS A 10 -5.77 -3.39 -7.08
C LYS A 10 -4.73 -3.90 -8.06
N PHE A 11 -4.10 -2.98 -8.75
CA PHE A 11 -3.06 -3.36 -9.71
C PHE A 11 -1.89 -4.05 -9.03
N TYR A 12 -1.33 -3.41 -8.00
CA TYR A 12 -0.15 -3.95 -7.35
C TYR A 12 -0.48 -5.17 -6.50
N LYS A 13 -1.66 -5.20 -5.91
CA LYS A 13 -2.09 -6.33 -5.09
C LYS A 13 -2.26 -7.60 -5.92
N ASN A 14 -2.60 -7.45 -7.17
CA ASN A 14 -2.77 -8.60 -8.06
C ASN A 14 -1.53 -9.48 -8.12
N ASP A 15 -0.35 -8.86 -8.03
CA ASP A 15 0.91 -9.59 -8.07
C ASP A 15 1.46 -9.90 -6.68
N TYR A 16 0.77 -9.47 -5.63
CA TYR A 16 1.31 -9.60 -4.28
C TYR A 16 0.19 -9.94 -3.29
N ALA A 17 -0.59 -10.96 -3.62
CA ALA A 17 -1.82 -11.28 -2.91
C ALA A 17 -1.59 -11.73 -1.46
N HIS A 18 -0.41 -12.24 -1.14
CA HIS A 18 -0.17 -12.85 0.17
C HIS A 18 0.59 -11.95 1.14
N GLY A 19 0.84 -10.70 0.77
CA GLY A 19 1.55 -9.78 1.63
C GLY A 19 0.82 -8.46 1.71
N LEU A 20 1.45 -7.48 2.34
CA LEU A 20 0.91 -6.14 2.43
C LEU A 20 1.52 -5.27 1.36
N VAL A 21 0.70 -4.45 0.74
CA VAL A 21 1.16 -3.44 -0.21
C VAL A 21 1.04 -2.08 0.48
N LEU A 22 2.16 -1.41 0.67
CA LEU A 22 2.21 -0.11 1.33
C LEU A 22 2.57 0.97 0.33
N PHE A 23 1.81 2.05 0.33
CA PHE A 23 2.02 3.15 -0.60
C PHE A 23 2.65 4.32 0.15
N HIS A 24 3.81 4.78 -0.34
CA HIS A 24 4.50 5.90 0.28
C HIS A 24 3.88 7.21 -0.21
N ILE A 25 3.18 7.87 0.69
CA ILE A 25 2.46 9.11 0.36
C ILE A 25 3.01 10.22 1.24
N GLN A 26 3.75 11.15 0.63
CA GLN A 26 4.37 12.26 1.36
C GLN A 26 5.20 11.73 2.51
N SER A 27 4.82 11.96 3.76
CA SER A 27 5.62 11.59 4.91
C SER A 27 5.09 10.35 5.64
N HIS A 28 4.25 9.55 4.99
CA HIS A 28 3.71 8.36 5.63
C HIS A 28 3.49 7.25 4.62
N PHE A 29 3.24 6.04 5.13
CA PHE A 29 2.84 4.89 4.32
C PHE A 29 1.39 4.56 4.61
N GLU A 30 0.66 4.16 3.58
CA GLU A 30 -0.75 3.79 3.70
C GLU A 30 -1.00 2.41 3.13
N ALA A 31 -1.89 1.67 3.79
CA ALA A 31 -2.44 0.43 3.28
C ALA A 31 -3.94 0.64 3.09
N TYR A 32 -4.53 -0.12 2.15
CA TYR A 32 -5.94 0.03 1.82
C TYR A 32 -6.70 -1.27 1.94
N GLU A 33 -8.00 -1.16 2.22
CA GLU A 33 -8.95 -2.27 2.23
C GLU A 33 -8.48 -3.39 3.16
N ASP A 34 -8.40 -4.62 2.67
CA ASP A 34 -8.02 -5.75 3.53
C ASP A 34 -6.61 -5.59 4.11
N ASP A 35 -5.72 -4.96 3.36
CA ASP A 35 -4.37 -4.70 3.87
C ASP A 35 -4.40 -3.69 5.00
N ALA A 36 -5.31 -2.71 4.95
CA ALA A 36 -5.48 -1.77 6.05
C ALA A 36 -5.94 -2.48 7.31
N ILE A 37 -6.86 -3.41 7.18
CA ILE A 37 -7.35 -4.18 8.32
C ILE A 37 -6.23 -5.01 8.91
N GLN A 38 -5.44 -5.68 8.07
CA GLN A 38 -4.35 -6.51 8.54
C GLN A 38 -3.26 -5.68 9.20
N LEU A 39 -2.90 -4.55 8.60
CA LEU A 39 -1.89 -3.68 9.17
C LEU A 39 -2.35 -3.11 10.51
N GLY A 40 -3.59 -2.64 10.58
CA GLY A 40 -4.14 -2.08 11.80
C GLY A 40 -4.15 -3.10 12.94
N ALA A 41 -4.51 -4.34 12.63
CA ALA A 41 -4.52 -5.39 13.64
C ALA A 41 -3.10 -5.71 14.11
N ALA A 42 -2.15 -5.79 13.19
CA ALA A 42 -0.77 -6.14 13.53
C ALA A 42 -0.09 -5.08 14.37
N LEU A 43 -0.34 -3.80 14.06
CA LEU A 43 0.34 -2.69 14.72
C LEU A 43 -0.52 -1.99 15.76
N ASN A 44 -1.74 -2.46 15.96
CA ASN A 44 -2.68 -1.82 16.89
C ASN A 44 -2.94 -0.37 16.49
N LEU A 45 -3.18 -0.14 15.20
CA LEU A 45 -3.48 1.17 14.66
C LEU A 45 -4.94 1.24 14.23
N PRO A 46 -5.52 2.43 14.26
CA PRO A 46 -6.91 2.58 13.81
C PRO A 46 -7.02 2.43 12.30
N VAL A 47 -8.12 1.85 11.86
CA VAL A 47 -8.48 1.78 10.45
C VAL A 47 -9.53 2.86 10.22
N HIS A 48 -9.27 3.72 9.25
CA HIS A 48 -10.15 4.82 8.91
C HIS A 48 -10.97 4.48 7.67
N LEU A 49 -12.10 5.14 7.54
CA LEU A 49 -12.94 5.00 6.36
C LEU A 49 -13.11 6.36 5.75
N GLN A 50 -12.75 6.51 4.49
CA GLN A 50 -12.88 7.76 3.76
C GLN A 50 -13.40 7.48 2.37
N GLU A 51 -14.57 8.05 2.06
CA GLU A 51 -15.21 7.86 0.75
C GLU A 51 -15.35 6.39 0.38
N GLY A 52 -15.70 5.57 1.36
CA GLY A 52 -15.92 4.15 1.14
C GLY A 52 -14.66 3.31 1.11
N VAL A 53 -13.50 3.90 1.32
CA VAL A 53 -12.22 3.19 1.30
C VAL A 53 -11.66 3.09 2.70
N LYS A 54 -11.32 1.86 3.11
CA LYS A 54 -10.63 1.64 4.37
C LYS A 54 -9.15 1.92 4.18
N PHE A 55 -8.54 2.62 5.13
CA PHE A 55 -7.10 2.84 5.07
C PHE A 55 -6.50 2.91 6.46
N CYS A 56 -5.22 2.57 6.53
CA CYS A 56 -4.44 2.60 7.76
C CYS A 56 -3.07 3.16 7.40
N SER A 57 -2.51 4.00 8.25
CA SER A 57 -1.24 4.65 7.91
C SER A 57 -0.32 4.74 9.11
N PHE A 58 0.98 4.94 8.83
CA PHE A 58 1.98 5.20 9.86
C PHE A 58 3.04 6.13 9.27
N PRO A 59 3.77 6.86 10.14
CA PRO A 59 4.80 7.78 9.65
C PRO A 59 5.91 7.04 8.92
N ASP A 60 6.47 7.64 7.87
CA ASP A 60 7.48 6.95 7.07
C ASP A 60 8.77 6.70 7.84
N TYR A 61 9.07 7.50 8.86
CA TYR A 61 10.27 7.25 9.66
C TYR A 61 10.16 6.00 10.53
N GLU A 62 8.98 5.40 10.61
CA GLU A 62 8.78 4.14 11.32
C GLU A 62 8.87 2.92 10.40
N LEU A 63 9.19 3.14 9.15
CA LEU A 63 9.16 2.03 8.19
C LEU A 63 10.06 0.87 8.59
N GLU A 64 11.30 1.17 8.98
CA GLU A 64 12.25 0.13 9.30
C GLU A 64 11.77 -0.73 10.46
N ASN A 65 11.32 -0.09 11.54
CA ASN A 65 10.81 -0.83 12.69
C ASN A 65 9.54 -1.61 12.33
N THR A 66 8.69 -1.03 11.51
CA THR A 66 7.45 -1.68 11.08
C THR A 66 7.77 -2.91 10.24
N LEU A 67 8.71 -2.80 9.31
CA LEU A 67 9.09 -3.93 8.47
C LEU A 67 9.67 -5.07 9.29
N LEU A 68 10.55 -4.75 10.24
CA LEU A 68 11.12 -5.77 11.11
C LEU A 68 10.04 -6.51 11.87
N PHE A 69 9.09 -5.78 12.43
CA PHE A 69 8.02 -6.40 13.19
C PHE A 69 7.14 -7.30 12.31
N LEU A 70 6.76 -6.80 11.14
CA LEU A 70 5.88 -7.56 10.26
C LEU A 70 6.55 -8.83 9.75
N VAL A 71 7.82 -8.74 9.40
CA VAL A 71 8.56 -9.92 8.95
C VAL A 71 8.66 -10.95 10.07
N GLN A 72 8.87 -10.50 11.31
CA GLN A 72 8.97 -11.41 12.44
C GLN A 72 7.67 -12.19 12.67
N ILE A 73 6.53 -11.59 12.36
CA ILE A 73 5.26 -12.31 12.50
C ILE A 73 4.80 -12.96 11.20
N GLY A 74 5.70 -13.02 10.20
CA GLY A 74 5.43 -13.78 8.99
C GLY A 74 4.69 -13.04 7.90
N ILE A 75 4.65 -11.71 7.96
CA ILE A 75 3.98 -10.90 6.95
C ILE A 75 5.01 -10.25 6.04
N SER A 76 4.96 -10.55 4.76
CA SER A 76 5.83 -9.89 3.80
C SER A 76 5.22 -8.58 3.34
N VAL A 77 6.06 -7.66 2.92
CA VAL A 77 5.63 -6.29 2.59
C VAL A 77 6.27 -5.84 1.29
N LYS A 78 5.48 -5.17 0.47
CA LYS A 78 5.96 -4.50 -0.73
C LYS A 78 5.64 -3.03 -0.61
N THR A 79 6.62 -2.16 -0.78
CA THR A 79 6.39 -0.72 -0.78
C THR A 79 6.32 -0.20 -2.20
N ILE A 80 5.41 0.72 -2.45
CA ILE A 80 5.20 1.31 -3.76
C ILE A 80 5.53 2.79 -3.66
N GLU A 81 6.50 3.22 -4.46
CA GLU A 81 6.91 4.62 -4.48
C GLU A 81 6.83 5.24 -5.87
N TYR A 82 6.50 4.44 -6.86
CA TYR A 82 6.45 4.93 -8.23
C TYR A 82 5.28 5.88 -8.44
N ARG A 83 5.58 7.08 -8.93
CA ARG A 83 4.58 8.09 -9.18
C ARG A 83 4.74 8.63 -10.59
N ASP A 84 3.65 9.13 -11.14
CA ASP A 84 3.72 9.82 -12.41
C ASP A 84 4.10 11.27 -12.17
N GLU A 85 4.15 12.06 -13.24
CA GLU A 85 4.58 13.45 -13.15
C GLU A 85 3.63 14.33 -12.35
N ASN A 86 2.43 13.84 -12.09
CA ASN A 86 1.45 14.56 -11.30
C ASN A 86 1.46 14.14 -9.83
N GLY A 87 2.39 13.27 -9.46
CA GLY A 87 2.48 12.79 -8.09
C GLY A 87 1.50 11.70 -7.73
N VAL A 88 0.86 11.10 -8.70
CA VAL A 88 -0.09 10.01 -8.50
C VAL A 88 0.60 8.69 -8.75
N PHE A 89 0.28 7.66 -7.97
CA PHE A 89 0.85 6.35 -8.19
C PHE A 89 0.43 5.84 -9.57
N ALA A 90 1.41 5.65 -10.42
CA ALA A 90 1.15 5.26 -11.80
C ALA A 90 1.06 3.75 -11.91
N ILE A 91 0.14 3.30 -12.76
CA ILE A 91 0.05 1.89 -13.13
C ILE A 91 0.94 1.72 -14.34
N PRO A 92 2.02 0.94 -14.22
CA PRO A 92 2.99 0.85 -15.31
C PRO A 92 2.37 0.26 -16.58
N LYS A 93 2.30 1.06 -17.61
CA LYS A 93 1.76 0.60 -18.88
C LYS A 93 2.72 -0.31 -19.61
N VAL A 94 4.00 -0.15 -19.32
CA VAL A 94 5.01 -0.96 -19.95
C VAL A 94 4.81 -2.44 -19.64
N LYS A 95 4.13 -2.74 -18.56
CA LYS A 95 3.85 -4.12 -18.21
C LYS A 95 3.02 -4.81 -19.31
N GLN A 96 2.15 -4.06 -19.95
CA GLN A 96 1.35 -4.61 -21.02
C GLN A 96 2.18 -4.86 -22.26
N LEU A 97 3.20 -4.04 -22.47
CA LEU A 97 4.06 -4.18 -23.61
C LEU A 97 5.02 -5.36 -23.46
N SER A 98 5.33 -5.70 -22.25
CA SER A 98 6.28 -6.79 -22.00
C SER A 98 5.71 -8.14 -22.37
N LEU A 99 4.48 -8.20 -22.76
CA LEU A 99 3.83 -9.43 -23.21
C LEU A 99 4.22 -9.81 -24.64
N ILE A 100 4.86 -8.93 -25.32
CA ILE A 100 5.23 -9.15 -26.72
C ILE A 100 6.33 -10.18 -26.87
#